data_374a067da32bc2f516bc0aed76e80a0a
#
_entry.id   374a067da32bc2f516bc0aed76e80a0a
#
_cell.length_a   1.000
_cell.length_b   1.000
_cell.length_c   1.000
_cell.angle_alpha   90.00
_cell.angle_beta   90.00
_cell.angle_gamma   90.00
#
_symmetry.space_group_name_H-M   'P 1'
#
loop_
_entity.id
_entity.type
_entity.pdbx_description
1 polymer ?
#
loop_
_entity_poly.entity_id
_entity_poly.type
_entity_poly.pdbx_seq_one_letter_code
_entity_poly.pdbx_strand_id
1 'polypeptide(L)'
;WLTGLGATISAWWILVANAWMQYPVGMAFNPETVRNEMVDFAAVALSPMAIAKFFHTVLSSWILGAVFVVGISCWYLLRNRQKEFALSSIKVAAAVGLFASLVTAWTGDISGVQVAKVQPMKMAAAEGLHDGGNGVPFTIAGDLKIPKMLSILATHDIDGYVPGINNLLEGGYQMPDGTTALSAEEKIKRGQIAIAALDAFRKAHKAGDEASAAAARKTLDENVKYFGYGYIKDPVHLVPNVGLTFWSFRIMVGLGGYFILFFIIVLIVSKKEKLADMRWLQRVALWTIPLAYIGSQAGWVVAEVGRQPWAIQDMLPVGAAISKLQTGSVQLTFFIFLLLFTVLL
;
A
#
# COMPACT_ATOMS: atom_id res chain seq x y z
N TRP A 1 -20.32 19.50 5.21
CA TRP A 1 -18.98 19.87 5.69
C TRP A 1 -18.54 19.01 6.87
N LEU A 2 -19.35 18.91 7.94
CA LEU A 2 -19.01 18.11 9.13
C LEU A 2 -18.80 16.63 8.81
N THR A 3 -19.61 16.04 7.95
CA THR A 3 -19.47 14.66 7.50
C THR A 3 -18.15 14.45 6.75
N GLY A 4 -17.80 15.38 5.83
CA GLY A 4 -16.54 15.30 5.10
C GLY A 4 -15.31 15.46 6.00
N LEU A 5 -15.38 16.37 6.97
CA LEU A 5 -14.33 16.54 7.98
C LEU A 5 -14.18 15.28 8.84
N GLY A 6 -15.30 14.75 9.34
CA GLY A 6 -15.31 13.51 10.13
C GLY A 6 -14.75 12.32 9.37
N ALA A 7 -15.11 12.17 8.09
CA ALA A 7 -14.56 11.12 7.22
C ALA A 7 -13.03 11.27 7.01
N THR A 8 -12.55 12.52 6.86
CA THR A 8 -11.10 12.78 6.70
C THR A 8 -10.32 12.47 7.98
N ILE A 9 -10.84 12.82 9.15
CA ILE A 9 -10.23 12.47 10.45
C ILE A 9 -10.25 10.96 10.66
N SER A 10 -11.36 10.29 10.33
CA SER A 10 -11.45 8.82 10.38
C SER A 10 -10.44 8.16 9.43
N ALA A 11 -10.28 8.71 8.22
CA ALA A 11 -9.27 8.23 7.27
C ALA A 11 -7.85 8.33 7.83
N TRP A 12 -7.51 9.39 8.57
CA TRP A 12 -6.22 9.50 9.23
C TRP A 12 -5.94 8.29 10.13
N TRP A 13 -6.85 7.97 11.05
CA TRP A 13 -6.66 6.86 11.99
C TRP A 13 -6.51 5.51 11.31
N ILE A 14 -7.37 5.19 10.37
CA ILE A 14 -7.31 3.89 9.67
C ILE A 14 -6.04 3.77 8.82
N LEU A 15 -5.59 4.88 8.22
CA LEU A 15 -4.38 4.88 7.39
C LEU A 15 -3.10 4.85 8.22
N VAL A 16 -3.08 5.47 9.41
CA VAL A 16 -1.99 5.31 10.38
C VAL A 16 -1.85 3.84 10.80
N ALA A 17 -2.96 3.19 11.16
CA ALA A 17 -2.94 1.76 11.50
C ALA A 17 -2.48 0.89 10.33
N ASN A 18 -2.96 1.14 9.12
CA ASN A 18 -2.55 0.42 7.92
C ASN A 18 -1.08 0.67 7.55
N ALA A 19 -0.58 1.90 7.73
CA ALA A 19 0.82 2.23 7.52
C ALA A 19 1.72 1.52 8.52
N TRP A 20 1.31 1.48 9.79
CA TRP A 20 2.04 0.76 10.83
C TRP A 20 2.13 -0.75 10.53
N MET A 21 1.06 -1.36 10.04
CA MET A 21 1.10 -2.77 9.62
C MET A 21 2.09 -3.03 8.47
N GLN A 22 2.41 -2.03 7.68
CA GLN A 22 3.37 -2.13 6.56
C GLN A 22 4.79 -1.71 6.94
N TYR A 23 4.92 -0.83 7.92
CA TYR A 23 6.19 -0.37 8.50
C TYR A 23 6.00 -0.17 10.00
N PRO A 24 6.17 -1.22 10.81
CA PRO A 24 5.96 -1.16 12.25
C PRO A 24 7.09 -0.40 12.93
N VAL A 25 6.78 0.80 13.43
CA VAL A 25 7.69 1.70 14.16
C VAL A 25 7.05 2.13 15.48
N GLY A 26 7.85 2.74 16.38
CA GLY A 26 7.35 3.33 17.63
C GLY A 26 6.87 2.31 18.66
N MET A 27 7.41 1.08 18.62
CA MET A 27 7.07 0.02 19.55
C MET A 27 8.29 -0.75 20.01
N ALA A 28 8.15 -1.46 21.14
CA ALA A 28 9.11 -2.40 21.68
C ALA A 28 8.43 -3.76 21.95
N PHE A 29 9.14 -4.85 21.66
CA PHE A 29 8.65 -6.18 21.99
C PHE A 29 8.83 -6.47 23.50
N ASN A 30 7.72 -6.79 24.19
CA ASN A 30 7.75 -7.23 25.57
C ASN A 30 7.60 -8.76 25.61
N PRO A 31 8.66 -9.51 26.00
CA PRO A 31 8.62 -10.99 26.03
C PRO A 31 7.79 -11.56 27.17
N GLU A 32 7.52 -10.79 28.22
CA GLU A 32 6.67 -11.24 29.34
C GLU A 32 5.21 -11.32 28.90
N THR A 33 4.72 -10.28 28.24
CA THR A 33 3.35 -10.19 27.72
C THR A 33 3.20 -10.81 26.32
N VAL A 34 4.33 -11.08 25.63
CA VAL A 34 4.39 -11.52 24.21
C VAL A 34 3.63 -10.55 23.30
N ARG A 35 3.84 -9.26 23.54
CA ARG A 35 3.19 -8.18 22.78
C ARG A 35 4.21 -7.15 22.32
N ASN A 36 3.88 -6.53 21.21
CA ASN A 36 4.52 -5.28 20.82
C ASN A 36 3.78 -4.14 21.51
N GLU A 37 4.45 -3.45 22.39
CA GLU A 37 3.91 -2.35 23.17
C GLU A 37 4.30 -1.04 22.51
N MET A 38 3.34 -0.13 22.38
CA MET A 38 3.58 1.19 21.81
C MET A 38 4.39 2.03 22.79
N VAL A 39 5.57 2.46 22.38
CA VAL A 39 6.48 3.29 23.20
C VAL A 39 6.56 4.71 22.71
N ASP A 40 6.24 4.96 21.43
CA ASP A 40 6.25 6.30 20.83
C ASP A 40 5.06 6.45 19.85
N PHE A 41 4.00 7.08 20.34
CA PHE A 41 2.81 7.35 19.55
C PHE A 41 3.07 8.32 18.39
N ALA A 42 3.93 9.32 18.59
CA ALA A 42 4.25 10.29 17.55
C ALA A 42 4.99 9.63 16.39
N ALA A 43 5.95 8.73 16.68
CA ALA A 43 6.63 7.94 15.65
C ALA A 43 5.66 7.08 14.84
N VAL A 44 4.58 6.55 15.45
CA VAL A 44 3.54 5.80 14.76
C VAL A 44 2.67 6.72 13.89
N ALA A 45 2.08 7.75 14.50
CA ALA A 45 1.08 8.60 13.86
C ALA A 45 1.68 9.50 12.77
N LEU A 46 2.91 9.98 12.97
CA LEU A 46 3.60 10.89 12.06
C LEU A 46 4.70 10.20 11.25
N SER A 47 4.69 8.87 11.17
CA SER A 47 5.64 8.16 10.32
C SER A 47 5.56 8.64 8.87
N PRO A 48 6.70 8.73 8.15
CA PRO A 48 6.69 9.11 6.74
C PRO A 48 5.73 8.26 5.89
N MET A 49 5.61 6.96 6.24
CA MET A 49 4.67 6.03 5.59
C MET A 49 3.21 6.43 5.86
N ALA A 50 2.86 6.80 7.10
CA ALA A 50 1.50 7.20 7.45
C ALA A 50 1.09 8.50 6.74
N ILE A 51 2.00 9.49 6.73
CA ILE A 51 1.77 10.78 6.06
C ILE A 51 1.59 10.58 4.56
N ALA A 52 2.50 9.86 3.90
CA ALA A 52 2.43 9.61 2.45
C ALA A 52 1.14 8.87 2.09
N LYS A 53 0.78 7.81 2.84
CA LYS A 53 -0.46 7.07 2.63
C LYS A 53 -1.71 7.92 2.81
N PHE A 54 -1.75 8.76 3.84
CA PHE A 54 -2.89 9.62 4.09
C PHE A 54 -3.14 10.56 2.90
N PHE A 55 -2.13 11.30 2.49
CA PHE A 55 -2.29 12.22 1.36
C PHE A 55 -2.60 11.49 0.06
N HIS A 56 -1.90 10.39 -0.25
CA HIS A 56 -2.15 9.61 -1.45
C HIS A 56 -3.60 9.10 -1.51
N THR A 57 -4.12 8.54 -0.42
CA THR A 57 -5.46 7.95 -0.37
C THR A 57 -6.55 9.03 -0.36
N VAL A 58 -6.39 10.09 0.43
CA VAL A 58 -7.39 11.18 0.50
C VAL A 58 -7.47 11.92 -0.84
N LEU A 59 -6.34 12.22 -1.46
CA LEU A 59 -6.32 12.89 -2.77
C LEU A 59 -6.84 11.98 -3.89
N SER A 60 -6.62 10.67 -3.83
CA SER A 60 -7.25 9.74 -4.76
C SER A 60 -8.78 9.74 -4.63
N SER A 61 -9.33 9.92 -3.42
CA SER A 61 -10.77 10.09 -3.23
C SER A 61 -11.29 11.44 -3.78
N TRP A 62 -10.47 12.49 -3.76
CA TRP A 62 -10.81 13.76 -4.42
C TRP A 62 -10.83 13.63 -5.95
N ILE A 63 -9.90 12.83 -6.53
CA ILE A 63 -9.94 12.49 -7.97
C ILE A 63 -11.27 11.83 -8.31
N LEU A 64 -11.69 10.83 -7.51
CA LEU A 64 -12.95 10.12 -7.69
C LEU A 64 -14.15 11.07 -7.60
N GLY A 65 -14.18 11.94 -6.59
CA GLY A 65 -15.22 12.97 -6.46
C GLY A 65 -15.25 13.95 -7.63
N ALA A 66 -14.07 14.40 -8.08
CA ALA A 66 -13.96 15.31 -9.23
C ALA A 66 -14.43 14.66 -10.54
N VAL A 67 -14.01 13.40 -10.79
CA VAL A 67 -14.47 12.62 -11.96
C VAL A 67 -15.98 12.42 -11.91
N PHE A 68 -16.54 12.13 -10.74
CA PHE A 68 -17.99 11.96 -10.56
C PHE A 68 -18.73 13.26 -10.91
N VAL A 69 -18.30 14.40 -10.36
CA VAL A 69 -18.93 15.71 -10.65
C VAL A 69 -18.83 16.07 -12.12
N VAL A 70 -17.65 15.88 -12.76
CA VAL A 70 -17.47 16.14 -14.20
C VAL A 70 -18.37 15.21 -15.01
N GLY A 71 -18.42 13.91 -14.68
CA GLY A 71 -19.22 12.93 -15.41
C GLY A 71 -20.72 13.21 -15.34
N ILE A 72 -21.26 13.47 -14.14
CA ILE A 72 -22.68 13.78 -13.96
C ILE A 72 -23.03 15.13 -14.59
N SER A 73 -22.16 16.13 -14.48
CA SER A 73 -22.38 17.41 -15.15
C SER A 73 -22.40 17.24 -16.68
N CYS A 74 -21.53 16.41 -17.25
CA CYS A 74 -21.57 16.05 -18.66
C CYS A 74 -22.87 15.29 -19.04
N TRP A 75 -23.40 14.46 -18.16
CA TRP A 75 -24.70 13.81 -18.38
C TRP A 75 -25.84 14.86 -18.45
N TYR A 76 -25.83 15.92 -17.62
CA TYR A 76 -26.77 17.04 -17.72
C TYR A 76 -26.63 17.74 -19.09
N LEU A 77 -25.42 18.00 -19.57
CA LEU A 77 -25.17 18.57 -20.90
C LEU A 77 -25.71 17.71 -22.04
N LEU A 78 -25.50 16.38 -21.97
CA LEU A 78 -26.04 15.42 -22.95
C LEU A 78 -27.57 15.43 -23.02
N ARG A 79 -28.22 15.74 -21.91
CA ARG A 79 -29.69 15.89 -21.79
C ARG A 79 -30.20 17.32 -22.03
N ASN A 80 -29.32 18.26 -22.40
CA ASN A 80 -29.61 19.69 -22.57
C ASN A 80 -30.30 20.31 -21.32
N ARG A 81 -29.88 19.89 -20.11
CA ARG A 81 -30.41 20.38 -18.84
C ARG A 81 -29.35 21.13 -18.06
N GLN A 82 -29.76 22.19 -17.33
CA GLN A 82 -28.90 22.92 -16.38
C GLN A 82 -27.51 23.30 -16.94
N LYS A 83 -27.45 23.81 -18.19
CA LYS A 83 -26.20 24.02 -18.93
C LYS A 83 -25.19 24.89 -18.17
N GLU A 84 -25.61 26.03 -17.63
CA GLU A 84 -24.71 26.96 -16.92
C GLU A 84 -24.17 26.34 -15.62
N PHE A 85 -25.05 25.71 -14.83
CA PHE A 85 -24.67 25.00 -13.62
C PHE A 85 -23.66 23.87 -13.96
N ALA A 86 -23.93 23.06 -14.96
CA ALA A 86 -23.07 21.97 -15.37
C ALA A 86 -21.68 22.46 -15.82
N LEU A 87 -21.61 23.51 -16.63
CA LEU A 87 -20.33 24.08 -17.10
C LEU A 87 -19.52 24.68 -15.94
N SER A 88 -20.17 25.37 -15.00
CA SER A 88 -19.51 25.92 -13.84
C SER A 88 -18.97 24.81 -12.92
N SER A 89 -19.78 23.78 -12.66
CA SER A 89 -19.38 22.62 -11.85
C SER A 89 -18.19 21.87 -12.46
N ILE A 90 -18.19 21.68 -13.79
CA ILE A 90 -17.09 21.03 -14.51
C ILE A 90 -15.80 21.81 -14.35
N LYS A 91 -15.82 23.14 -14.50
CA LYS A 91 -14.60 23.98 -14.38
C LYS A 91 -13.96 23.82 -12.98
N VAL A 92 -14.77 23.90 -11.94
CA VAL A 92 -14.30 23.76 -10.55
C VAL A 92 -13.79 22.33 -10.29
N ALA A 93 -14.61 21.33 -10.62
CA ALA A 93 -14.25 19.93 -10.37
C ALA A 93 -13.00 19.49 -11.16
N ALA A 94 -12.87 19.92 -12.41
CA ALA A 94 -11.70 19.59 -13.21
C ALA A 94 -10.41 20.25 -12.68
N ALA A 95 -10.50 21.47 -12.13
CA ALA A 95 -9.35 22.13 -11.49
C ALA A 95 -8.93 21.41 -10.22
N VAL A 96 -9.89 21.05 -9.35
CA VAL A 96 -9.64 20.27 -8.13
C VAL A 96 -9.10 18.88 -8.50
N GLY A 97 -9.68 18.22 -9.50
CA GLY A 97 -9.26 16.91 -9.97
C GLY A 97 -7.84 16.91 -10.53
N LEU A 98 -7.46 17.93 -11.31
CA LEU A 98 -6.09 18.08 -11.82
C LEU A 98 -5.09 18.27 -10.66
N PHE A 99 -5.39 19.19 -9.74
CA PHE A 99 -4.56 19.38 -8.54
C PHE A 99 -4.40 18.08 -7.76
N ALA A 100 -5.50 17.41 -7.46
CA ALA A 100 -5.47 16.15 -6.72
C ALA A 100 -4.67 15.06 -7.47
N SER A 101 -4.79 14.95 -8.80
CA SER A 101 -4.07 13.97 -9.60
C SER A 101 -2.55 14.23 -9.59
N LEU A 102 -2.12 15.47 -9.70
CA LEU A 102 -0.69 15.83 -9.66
C LEU A 102 -0.08 15.53 -8.28
N VAL A 103 -0.78 15.91 -7.20
CA VAL A 103 -0.29 15.64 -5.84
C VAL A 103 -0.36 14.14 -5.52
N THR A 104 -1.35 13.40 -6.03
CA THR A 104 -1.40 11.94 -5.90
C THR A 104 -0.23 11.27 -6.61
N ALA A 105 0.16 11.75 -7.80
CA ALA A 105 1.35 11.25 -8.49
C ALA A 105 2.64 11.51 -7.68
N TRP A 106 2.79 12.70 -7.14
CA TRP A 106 3.93 13.06 -6.28
C TRP A 106 3.99 12.21 -4.99
N THR A 107 2.87 12.07 -4.27
CA THR A 107 2.82 11.21 -3.08
C THR A 107 2.97 9.73 -3.42
N GLY A 108 2.59 9.32 -4.63
CA GLY A 108 2.85 7.99 -5.19
C GLY A 108 4.34 7.70 -5.36
N ASP A 109 5.10 8.66 -5.90
CA ASP A 109 6.57 8.58 -6.00
C ASP A 109 7.23 8.42 -4.61
N ILE A 110 6.87 9.27 -3.64
CA ILE A 110 7.33 9.14 -2.25
C ILE A 110 7.03 7.75 -1.69
N SER A 111 5.81 7.25 -1.92
CA SER A 111 5.39 5.92 -1.46
C SER A 111 6.18 4.80 -2.15
N GLY A 112 6.51 4.95 -3.42
CA GLY A 112 7.35 4.02 -4.19
C GLY A 112 8.73 3.85 -3.58
N VAL A 113 9.43 4.96 -3.30
CA VAL A 113 10.73 4.95 -2.63
C VAL A 113 10.66 4.32 -1.25
N GLN A 114 9.61 4.62 -0.47
CA GLN A 114 9.44 4.01 0.85
C GLN A 114 9.20 2.50 0.76
N VAL A 115 8.38 2.05 -0.18
CA VAL A 115 8.13 0.62 -0.41
C VAL A 115 9.42 -0.08 -0.85
N ALA A 116 10.22 0.51 -1.72
CA ALA A 116 11.51 -0.04 -2.11
C ALA A 116 12.44 -0.27 -0.91
N LYS A 117 12.44 0.64 0.07
CA LYS A 117 13.27 0.56 1.27
C LYS A 117 12.75 -0.43 2.32
N VAL A 118 11.44 -0.45 2.60
CA VAL A 118 10.88 -1.18 3.75
C VAL A 118 10.12 -2.45 3.36
N GLN A 119 9.70 -2.58 2.10
CA GLN A 119 8.99 -3.73 1.57
C GLN A 119 9.55 -4.15 0.19
N PRO A 120 10.84 -4.47 0.07
CA PRO A 120 11.48 -4.72 -1.22
C PRO A 120 10.84 -5.89 -1.98
N MET A 121 10.35 -6.93 -1.32
CA MET A 121 9.64 -8.04 -1.95
C MET A 121 8.34 -7.57 -2.62
N LYS A 122 7.62 -6.64 -2.01
CA LYS A 122 6.44 -6.02 -2.60
C LYS A 122 6.79 -5.20 -3.83
N MET A 123 7.88 -4.43 -3.79
CA MET A 123 8.37 -3.68 -4.95
C MET A 123 8.72 -4.64 -6.09
N ALA A 124 9.51 -5.67 -5.81
CA ALA A 124 9.90 -6.67 -6.80
C ALA A 124 8.67 -7.37 -7.43
N ALA A 125 7.66 -7.72 -6.63
CA ALA A 125 6.44 -8.33 -7.12
C ALA A 125 5.57 -7.35 -7.95
N ALA A 126 5.44 -6.08 -7.52
CA ALA A 126 4.71 -5.06 -8.26
C ALA A 126 5.36 -4.73 -9.61
N GLU A 127 6.68 -4.91 -9.71
CA GLU A 127 7.45 -4.70 -10.93
C GLU A 127 7.64 -5.98 -11.76
N GLY A 128 7.28 -7.16 -11.23
CA GLY A 128 7.57 -8.44 -11.85
C GLY A 128 9.07 -8.67 -12.04
N LEU A 129 9.87 -8.11 -11.12
CA LEU A 129 11.33 -8.14 -11.18
C LEU A 129 11.84 -9.41 -10.51
N HIS A 130 12.24 -10.41 -11.31
CA HIS A 130 12.82 -11.64 -10.79
C HIS A 130 14.27 -11.44 -10.39
N ASP A 131 15.08 -10.89 -11.28
CA ASP A 131 16.50 -10.60 -11.04
C ASP A 131 16.73 -9.10 -11.00
N GLY A 132 17.27 -8.62 -9.90
CA GLY A 132 17.56 -7.21 -9.68
C GLY A 132 18.94 -6.80 -10.19
N GLY A 133 19.27 -5.54 -10.00
CA GLY A 133 20.55 -4.98 -10.41
C GLY A 133 20.59 -3.47 -10.34
N ASN A 134 21.62 -2.91 -10.95
CA ASN A 134 21.76 -1.46 -11.13
C ASN A 134 21.12 -1.02 -12.44
N GLY A 135 20.50 0.15 -12.46
CA GLY A 135 19.90 0.69 -13.69
C GLY A 135 18.75 -0.17 -14.26
N VAL A 136 17.93 -0.75 -13.40
CA VAL A 136 16.86 -1.67 -13.79
C VAL A 136 15.77 -0.93 -14.58
N PRO A 137 15.28 -1.51 -15.69
CA PRO A 137 14.21 -0.92 -16.47
C PRO A 137 12.84 -1.06 -15.78
N PHE A 138 11.96 -0.10 -16.02
CA PHE A 138 10.54 -0.19 -15.66
C PHE A 138 9.79 -0.96 -16.77
N THR A 139 9.17 -2.06 -16.43
CA THR A 139 8.40 -2.88 -17.37
C THR A 139 6.96 -2.37 -17.45
N ILE A 140 6.50 -1.94 -18.63
CA ILE A 140 5.10 -1.54 -18.82
C ILE A 140 4.21 -2.77 -19.01
N ALA A 141 4.53 -3.61 -19.99
CA ALA A 141 3.87 -4.89 -20.24
C ALA A 141 4.76 -5.75 -21.18
N GLY A 142 4.91 -7.03 -20.88
CA GLY A 142 5.73 -7.95 -21.68
C GLY A 142 7.15 -7.42 -21.89
N ASP A 143 7.56 -7.24 -23.13
CA ASP A 143 8.91 -6.76 -23.48
C ASP A 143 9.01 -5.22 -23.55
N LEU A 144 7.90 -4.50 -23.39
CA LEU A 144 7.90 -3.04 -23.43
C LEU A 144 8.44 -2.49 -22.10
N LYS A 145 9.68 -1.99 -22.14
CA LYS A 145 10.43 -1.51 -20.98
C LYS A 145 10.99 -0.13 -21.20
N ILE A 146 11.01 0.69 -20.15
CA ILE A 146 11.69 1.99 -20.14
C ILE A 146 13.03 1.78 -19.41
N PRO A 147 14.18 1.92 -20.11
CA PRO A 147 15.50 1.67 -19.50
C PRO A 147 15.73 2.55 -18.26
N LYS A 148 16.36 1.97 -17.23
CA LYS A 148 16.78 2.64 -15.98
C LYS A 148 15.66 3.28 -15.15
N MET A 149 14.44 3.31 -15.64
CA MET A 149 13.34 4.04 -15.01
C MET A 149 12.94 3.47 -13.65
N LEU A 150 13.02 2.15 -13.45
CA LEU A 150 12.70 1.55 -12.16
C LEU A 150 13.73 1.94 -11.09
N SER A 151 15.01 1.96 -11.42
CA SER A 151 16.04 2.45 -10.47
C SER A 151 15.79 3.89 -10.06
N ILE A 152 15.44 4.77 -11.00
CA ILE A 152 15.09 6.16 -10.68
C ILE A 152 13.86 6.22 -9.76
N LEU A 153 12.78 5.49 -10.06
CA LEU A 153 11.55 5.52 -9.27
C LEU A 153 11.70 4.90 -7.88
N ALA A 154 12.57 3.90 -7.73
CA ALA A 154 12.76 3.19 -6.47
C ALA A 154 13.79 3.85 -5.55
N THR A 155 14.80 4.53 -6.12
CA THR A 155 15.97 5.00 -5.36
C THR A 155 16.30 6.48 -5.57
N HIS A 156 15.67 7.17 -6.53
CA HIS A 156 16.04 8.49 -7.04
C HIS A 156 17.48 8.55 -7.59
N ASP A 157 18.04 7.38 -7.96
CA ASP A 157 19.35 7.24 -8.59
C ASP A 157 19.19 6.43 -9.88
N ILE A 158 19.81 6.92 -10.97
CA ILE A 158 19.71 6.30 -12.31
C ILE A 158 20.38 4.92 -12.36
N ASP A 159 21.40 4.71 -11.56
CA ASP A 159 22.13 3.44 -11.41
C ASP A 159 21.91 2.80 -10.03
N GLY A 160 20.89 3.25 -9.29
CA GLY A 160 20.51 2.71 -7.99
C GLY A 160 20.18 1.21 -8.09
N TYR A 161 20.66 0.45 -7.10
CA TYR A 161 20.40 -1.00 -7.05
C TYR A 161 18.99 -1.28 -6.56
N VAL A 162 18.25 -2.11 -7.31
CA VAL A 162 16.92 -2.60 -6.93
C VAL A 162 16.96 -4.13 -6.89
N PRO A 163 16.74 -4.76 -5.71
CA PRO A 163 16.74 -6.21 -5.61
C PRO A 163 15.50 -6.83 -6.26
N GLY A 164 15.70 -7.91 -7.02
CA GLY A 164 14.63 -8.74 -7.53
C GLY A 164 14.21 -9.84 -6.55
N ILE A 165 13.18 -10.60 -6.91
CA ILE A 165 12.63 -11.69 -6.08
C ILE A 165 13.72 -12.70 -5.73
N ASN A 166 14.53 -13.14 -6.73
CA ASN A 166 15.58 -14.11 -6.53
C ASN A 166 16.66 -13.58 -5.58
N ASN A 167 17.10 -12.34 -5.75
CA ASN A 167 18.07 -11.71 -4.85
C ASN A 167 17.56 -11.61 -3.41
N LEU A 168 16.27 -11.34 -3.22
CA LEU A 168 15.65 -11.25 -1.88
C LEU A 168 15.52 -12.62 -1.19
N LEU A 169 15.39 -13.68 -1.97
CA LEU A 169 15.38 -15.07 -1.47
C LEU A 169 16.78 -15.58 -1.17
N GLU A 170 17.72 -15.36 -2.08
CA GLU A 170 19.11 -15.86 -1.99
C GLU A 170 19.97 -15.03 -1.03
N GLY A 171 19.71 -13.74 -0.90
CA GLY A 171 20.53 -12.81 -0.13
C GLY A 171 21.85 -12.47 -0.83
N GLY A 172 22.86 -12.07 -0.06
CA GLY A 172 24.22 -11.84 -0.56
C GLY A 172 24.48 -10.49 -1.24
N TYR A 173 23.46 -9.68 -1.50
CA TYR A 173 23.62 -8.34 -2.05
C TYR A 173 23.87 -7.30 -0.94
N GLN A 174 24.50 -6.18 -1.33
CA GLN A 174 24.77 -5.08 -0.39
C GLN A 174 23.51 -4.23 -0.18
N MET A 175 23.15 -4.04 1.07
CA MET A 175 22.07 -3.13 1.47
C MET A 175 22.57 -1.68 1.51
N PRO A 176 21.67 -0.66 1.46
CA PRO A 176 22.07 0.75 1.51
C PRO A 176 22.87 1.16 2.78
N ASP A 177 22.74 0.41 3.86
CA ASP A 177 23.47 0.60 5.12
C ASP A 177 24.87 -0.06 5.12
N GLY A 178 25.28 -0.64 4.00
CA GLY A 178 26.57 -1.31 3.84
C GLY A 178 26.61 -2.74 4.40
N THR A 179 25.50 -3.26 4.93
CA THR A 179 25.43 -4.65 5.40
C THR A 179 25.08 -5.59 4.25
N THR A 180 25.47 -6.86 4.37
CA THR A 180 25.08 -7.90 3.41
C THR A 180 23.73 -8.47 3.78
N ALA A 181 22.81 -8.52 2.80
CA ALA A 181 21.47 -9.06 2.98
C ALA A 181 21.52 -10.55 3.30
N LEU A 182 20.80 -10.96 4.35
CA LEU A 182 20.64 -12.38 4.67
C LEU A 182 19.67 -13.05 3.70
N SER A 183 19.93 -14.34 3.41
CA SER A 183 18.98 -15.15 2.66
C SER A 183 17.65 -15.33 3.41
N ALA A 184 16.60 -15.66 2.68
CA ALA A 184 15.30 -15.99 3.27
C ALA A 184 15.40 -17.19 4.23
N GLU A 185 16.20 -18.20 3.87
CA GLU A 185 16.45 -19.37 4.74
C GLU A 185 17.12 -18.98 6.05
N GLU A 186 18.13 -18.11 6.02
CA GLU A 186 18.82 -17.65 7.23
C GLU A 186 17.87 -16.81 8.12
N LYS A 187 17.02 -15.97 7.53
CA LYS A 187 15.99 -15.24 8.27
C LYS A 187 15.00 -16.19 8.94
N ILE A 188 14.57 -17.25 8.25
CA ILE A 188 13.68 -18.27 8.81
C ILE A 188 14.36 -19.01 10.00
N LYS A 189 15.61 -19.43 9.85
CA LYS A 189 16.37 -20.08 10.94
C LYS A 189 16.50 -19.18 12.15
N ARG A 190 16.85 -17.91 11.96
CA ARG A 190 16.92 -16.92 13.06
C ARG A 190 15.57 -16.68 13.71
N GLY A 191 14.49 -16.67 12.93
CA GLY A 191 13.15 -16.57 13.44
C GLY A 191 12.75 -17.78 14.32
N GLN A 192 13.13 -18.98 13.91
CA GLN A 192 12.92 -20.21 14.71
C GLN A 192 13.71 -20.17 16.03
N ILE A 193 14.97 -19.67 15.98
CA ILE A 193 15.78 -19.44 17.18
C ILE A 193 15.08 -18.42 18.11
N ALA A 194 14.54 -17.33 17.58
CA ALA A 194 13.82 -16.34 18.38
C ALA A 194 12.57 -16.92 19.06
N ILE A 195 11.80 -17.76 18.36
CA ILE A 195 10.62 -18.44 18.92
C ILE A 195 11.03 -19.39 20.05
N ALA A 196 12.07 -20.20 19.83
CA ALA A 196 12.59 -21.11 20.83
C ALA A 196 13.14 -20.36 22.07
N ALA A 197 13.87 -19.27 21.84
CA ALA A 197 14.40 -18.41 22.89
C ALA A 197 13.28 -17.76 23.74
N LEU A 198 12.19 -17.32 23.10
CA LEU A 198 11.01 -16.80 23.81
C LEU A 198 10.36 -17.85 24.71
N ASP A 199 10.21 -19.09 24.22
CA ASP A 199 9.65 -20.18 25.02
C ASP A 199 10.57 -20.52 26.19
N ALA A 200 11.88 -20.59 25.98
CA ALA A 200 12.87 -20.81 27.03
C ALA A 200 12.85 -19.68 28.08
N PHE A 201 12.82 -18.43 27.65
CA PHE A 201 12.70 -17.25 28.51
C PHE A 201 11.47 -17.37 29.43
N ARG A 202 10.30 -17.63 28.84
CA ARG A 202 9.04 -17.74 29.62
C ARG A 202 9.05 -18.89 30.61
N LYS A 203 9.65 -20.02 30.24
CA LYS A 203 9.78 -21.19 31.19
C LYS A 203 10.72 -20.86 32.34
N ALA A 204 11.89 -20.29 32.05
CA ALA A 204 12.87 -19.92 33.08
C ALA A 204 12.33 -18.83 34.02
N HIS A 205 11.73 -17.76 33.43
CA HIS A 205 11.11 -16.70 34.23
C HIS A 205 9.99 -17.21 35.15
N LYS A 206 9.13 -18.11 34.66
CA LYS A 206 8.09 -18.73 35.49
C LYS A 206 8.66 -19.64 36.57
N ALA A 207 9.82 -20.23 36.36
CA ALA A 207 10.51 -21.08 37.35
C ALA A 207 11.35 -20.27 38.33
N GLY A 208 11.51 -18.95 38.16
CA GLY A 208 12.36 -18.11 38.99
C GLY A 208 13.86 -18.28 38.74
N ASP A 209 14.26 -18.90 37.62
CA ASP A 209 15.65 -19.05 37.19
C ASP A 209 16.10 -17.85 36.40
N GLU A 210 16.60 -16.82 37.09
CA GLU A 210 17.02 -15.57 36.52
C GLU A 210 18.22 -15.71 35.55
N ALA A 211 19.15 -16.65 35.82
CA ALA A 211 20.31 -16.85 34.96
C ALA A 211 19.93 -17.41 33.61
N SER A 212 19.10 -18.47 33.58
CA SER A 212 18.58 -19.05 32.35
C SER A 212 17.64 -18.08 31.61
N ALA A 213 16.85 -17.29 32.33
CA ALA A 213 15.99 -16.27 31.74
C ALA A 213 16.81 -15.17 31.05
N ALA A 214 17.88 -14.68 31.70
CA ALA A 214 18.77 -13.68 31.11
C ALA A 214 19.48 -14.18 29.84
N ALA A 215 19.97 -15.42 29.85
CA ALA A 215 20.61 -16.05 28.68
C ALA A 215 19.63 -16.17 27.51
N ALA A 216 18.41 -16.68 27.77
CA ALA A 216 17.36 -16.80 26.76
C ALA A 216 16.92 -15.44 26.23
N ARG A 217 16.83 -14.41 27.10
CA ARG A 217 16.50 -13.05 26.72
C ARG A 217 17.53 -12.48 25.75
N LYS A 218 18.81 -12.65 26.01
CA LYS A 218 19.88 -12.20 25.11
C LYS A 218 19.75 -12.82 23.73
N THR A 219 19.55 -14.14 23.65
CA THR A 219 19.34 -14.84 22.39
C THR A 219 18.11 -14.33 21.63
N LEU A 220 17.02 -14.04 22.35
CA LEU A 220 15.80 -13.46 21.80
C LEU A 220 16.08 -12.09 21.22
N ASP A 221 16.73 -11.18 21.97
CA ASP A 221 16.98 -9.80 21.55
C ASP A 221 17.86 -9.72 20.30
N GLU A 222 18.82 -10.64 20.13
CA GLU A 222 19.64 -10.77 18.93
C GLU A 222 18.86 -11.20 17.69
N ASN A 223 17.76 -11.93 17.84
CA ASN A 223 17.03 -12.55 16.75
C ASN A 223 15.57 -12.04 16.59
N VAL A 224 15.07 -11.21 17.50
CA VAL A 224 13.65 -10.80 17.56
C VAL A 224 13.16 -10.12 16.29
N LYS A 225 14.02 -9.42 15.55
CA LYS A 225 13.67 -8.80 14.27
C LYS A 225 13.28 -9.81 13.18
N TYR A 226 13.65 -11.09 13.36
CA TYR A 226 13.28 -12.16 12.45
C TYR A 226 12.17 -13.05 13.01
N PHE A 227 11.56 -12.68 14.12
CA PHE A 227 10.58 -13.51 14.84
C PHE A 227 9.45 -14.00 13.92
N GLY A 228 8.88 -13.13 13.11
CA GLY A 228 7.80 -13.47 12.17
C GLY A 228 8.21 -14.50 11.11
N TYR A 229 9.45 -14.50 10.69
CA TYR A 229 9.97 -15.46 9.70
C TYR A 229 9.99 -16.90 10.24
N GLY A 230 10.08 -17.09 11.57
CA GLY A 230 10.08 -18.41 12.16
C GLY A 230 8.79 -19.21 11.97
N TYR A 231 7.70 -18.56 11.60
CA TYR A 231 6.43 -19.21 11.24
C TYR A 231 6.34 -19.58 9.73
N ILE A 232 7.29 -19.16 8.92
CA ILE A 232 7.33 -19.45 7.48
C ILE A 232 8.03 -20.78 7.28
N LYS A 233 7.42 -21.69 6.51
CA LYS A 233 7.95 -23.05 6.28
C LYS A 233 8.91 -23.12 5.11
N ASP A 234 8.66 -22.32 4.08
CA ASP A 234 9.42 -22.34 2.83
C ASP A 234 9.66 -20.88 2.37
N PRO A 235 10.89 -20.53 1.98
CA PRO A 235 11.22 -19.21 1.42
C PRO A 235 10.28 -18.72 0.31
N VAL A 236 9.77 -19.62 -0.53
CA VAL A 236 8.85 -19.31 -1.62
C VAL A 236 7.54 -18.66 -1.10
N HIS A 237 7.13 -18.99 0.12
CA HIS A 237 5.93 -18.39 0.74
C HIS A 237 6.11 -16.91 1.10
N LEU A 238 7.31 -16.36 1.03
CA LEU A 238 7.57 -14.92 1.20
C LEU A 238 7.20 -14.10 -0.05
N VAL A 239 6.99 -14.76 -1.18
CA VAL A 239 6.68 -14.10 -2.45
C VAL A 239 5.18 -13.92 -2.58
N PRO A 240 4.67 -12.67 -2.68
CA PRO A 240 3.26 -12.42 -2.91
C PRO A 240 2.84 -12.85 -4.33
N ASN A 241 1.53 -12.80 -4.62
CA ASN A 241 1.05 -13.08 -5.96
C ASN A 241 1.55 -12.02 -6.95
N VAL A 242 2.64 -12.36 -7.66
CA VAL A 242 3.33 -11.44 -8.60
C VAL A 242 2.39 -10.97 -9.69
N GLY A 243 1.65 -11.86 -10.35
CA GLY A 243 0.76 -11.49 -11.47
C GLY A 243 -0.32 -10.50 -11.06
N LEU A 244 -1.00 -10.75 -9.94
CA LEU A 244 -2.05 -9.87 -9.44
C LEU A 244 -1.48 -8.51 -8.99
N THR A 245 -0.36 -8.51 -8.29
CA THR A 245 0.29 -7.29 -7.81
C THR A 245 0.79 -6.43 -8.98
N PHE A 246 1.45 -7.06 -9.96
CA PHE A 246 1.96 -6.40 -11.17
C PHE A 246 0.84 -5.71 -11.96
N TRP A 247 -0.19 -6.44 -12.36
CA TRP A 247 -1.25 -5.87 -13.18
C TRP A 247 -2.08 -4.81 -12.45
N SER A 248 -2.33 -5.01 -11.15
CA SER A 248 -3.02 -4.00 -10.34
C SER A 248 -2.21 -2.71 -10.25
N PHE A 249 -0.87 -2.82 -10.11
CA PHE A 249 0.01 -1.65 -10.11
C PHE A 249 -0.01 -0.92 -11.45
N ARG A 250 0.04 -1.64 -12.57
CA ARG A 250 -0.04 -1.05 -13.93
C ARG A 250 -1.37 -0.35 -14.18
N ILE A 251 -2.48 -0.96 -13.76
CA ILE A 251 -3.82 -0.34 -13.87
C ILE A 251 -3.88 0.95 -13.04
N MET A 252 -3.42 0.92 -11.80
CA MET A 252 -3.41 2.10 -10.93
C MET A 252 -2.59 3.25 -11.52
N VAL A 253 -1.35 3.00 -11.93
CA VAL A 253 -0.45 4.02 -12.48
C VAL A 253 -0.96 4.53 -13.83
N GLY A 254 -1.40 3.63 -14.71
CA GLY A 254 -1.94 3.99 -16.04
C GLY A 254 -3.19 4.86 -15.93
N LEU A 255 -4.12 4.52 -15.03
CA LEU A 255 -5.29 5.36 -14.76
C LEU A 255 -4.93 6.69 -14.10
N GLY A 256 -3.90 6.72 -13.23
CA GLY A 256 -3.37 7.97 -12.67
C GLY A 256 -2.91 8.94 -13.76
N GLY A 257 -2.12 8.46 -14.72
CA GLY A 257 -1.71 9.23 -15.90
C GLY A 257 -2.90 9.66 -16.77
N TYR A 258 -3.86 8.76 -16.97
CA TYR A 258 -5.09 9.07 -17.70
C TYR A 258 -5.88 10.21 -17.03
N PHE A 259 -6.05 10.22 -15.69
CA PHE A 259 -6.79 11.29 -15.00
C PHE A 259 -6.12 12.65 -15.15
N ILE A 260 -4.79 12.74 -15.09
CA ILE A 260 -4.06 13.98 -15.34
C ILE A 260 -4.40 14.52 -16.74
N LEU A 261 -4.27 13.69 -17.77
CA LEU A 261 -4.58 14.07 -19.15
C LEU A 261 -6.06 14.43 -19.33
N PHE A 262 -6.95 13.65 -18.74
CA PHE A 262 -8.40 13.87 -18.78
C PHE A 262 -8.77 15.25 -18.22
N PHE A 263 -8.29 15.60 -17.02
CA PHE A 263 -8.59 16.89 -16.42
C PHE A 263 -7.96 18.07 -17.18
N ILE A 264 -6.75 17.91 -17.74
CA ILE A 264 -6.15 18.92 -18.61
C ILE A 264 -7.03 19.17 -19.83
N ILE A 265 -7.46 18.13 -20.53
CA ILE A 265 -8.32 18.23 -21.71
C ILE A 265 -9.65 18.91 -21.35
N VAL A 266 -10.31 18.45 -20.28
CA VAL A 266 -11.59 19.01 -19.81
C VAL A 266 -11.45 20.49 -19.46
N LEU A 267 -10.37 20.90 -18.79
CA LEU A 267 -10.12 22.31 -18.46
C LEU A 267 -9.89 23.18 -19.70
N ILE A 268 -9.06 22.71 -20.67
CA ILE A 268 -8.78 23.44 -21.89
C ILE A 268 -10.06 23.64 -22.71
N VAL A 269 -10.85 22.58 -22.86
CA VAL A 269 -12.10 22.61 -23.64
C VAL A 269 -13.17 23.46 -22.96
N SER A 270 -13.25 23.40 -21.62
CA SER A 270 -14.18 24.21 -20.83
C SER A 270 -13.85 25.71 -20.89
N LYS A 271 -12.57 26.08 -20.88
CA LYS A 271 -12.14 27.49 -21.03
C LYS A 271 -12.51 28.05 -22.40
N LYS A 272 -12.50 27.23 -23.45
CA LYS A 272 -12.87 27.62 -24.84
C LYS A 272 -14.39 27.52 -25.05
N GLU A 273 -15.19 27.26 -24.04
CA GLU A 273 -16.66 27.10 -24.08
C GLU A 273 -17.17 26.04 -25.08
N LYS A 274 -16.27 25.21 -25.60
CA LYS A 274 -16.59 24.19 -26.62
C LYS A 274 -17.15 22.89 -26.03
N LEU A 275 -17.08 22.71 -24.69
CA LEU A 275 -17.46 21.45 -24.06
C LEU A 275 -18.95 21.12 -24.26
N ALA A 276 -19.81 22.14 -24.31
CA ALA A 276 -21.25 21.96 -24.53
C ALA A 276 -21.56 21.29 -25.89
N ASP A 277 -20.72 21.48 -26.89
CA ASP A 277 -20.92 20.97 -28.24
C ASP A 277 -20.20 19.64 -28.50
N MET A 278 -19.26 19.25 -27.61
CA MET A 278 -18.42 18.05 -27.78
C MET A 278 -19.03 16.82 -27.13
N ARG A 279 -20.13 16.30 -27.72
CA ARG A 279 -20.87 15.12 -27.18
C ARG A 279 -20.01 13.89 -26.94
N TRP A 280 -18.98 13.67 -27.75
CA TRP A 280 -18.07 12.53 -27.54
C TRP A 280 -17.29 12.65 -26.22
N LEU A 281 -16.76 13.85 -25.92
CA LEU A 281 -16.02 14.09 -24.69
C LEU A 281 -16.93 14.00 -23.45
N GLN A 282 -18.18 14.45 -23.57
CA GLN A 282 -19.18 14.30 -22.51
C GLN A 282 -19.47 12.82 -22.21
N ARG A 283 -19.53 11.96 -23.23
CA ARG A 283 -19.67 10.49 -23.04
C ARG A 283 -18.42 9.87 -22.42
N VAL A 284 -17.22 10.27 -22.88
CA VAL A 284 -15.98 9.83 -22.25
C VAL A 284 -15.95 10.21 -20.77
N ALA A 285 -16.31 11.45 -20.41
CA ALA A 285 -16.37 11.89 -19.02
C ALA A 285 -17.32 11.03 -18.17
N LEU A 286 -18.47 10.65 -18.71
CA LEU A 286 -19.42 9.78 -18.01
C LEU A 286 -18.83 8.37 -17.78
N TRP A 287 -18.17 7.79 -18.80
CA TRP A 287 -17.52 6.48 -18.70
C TRP A 287 -16.20 6.50 -17.91
N THR A 288 -15.67 7.68 -17.60
CA THR A 288 -14.51 7.83 -16.71
C THR A 288 -14.86 7.54 -15.24
N ILE A 289 -16.15 7.67 -14.83
CA ILE A 289 -16.57 7.41 -13.45
C ILE A 289 -16.16 6.01 -12.97
N PRO A 290 -16.52 4.90 -13.63
CA PRO A 290 -16.09 3.57 -13.18
C PRO A 290 -14.57 3.38 -13.19
N LEU A 291 -13.83 4.06 -14.08
CA LEU A 291 -12.37 3.97 -14.11
C LEU A 291 -11.72 4.53 -12.82
N ALA A 292 -12.31 5.56 -12.22
CA ALA A 292 -11.82 6.11 -10.95
C ALA A 292 -11.96 5.11 -9.79
N TYR A 293 -13.06 4.36 -9.75
CA TYR A 293 -13.23 3.25 -8.79
C TYR A 293 -12.21 2.13 -9.05
N ILE A 294 -12.05 1.72 -10.29
CA ILE A 294 -11.10 0.65 -10.68
C ILE A 294 -9.68 1.05 -10.28
N GLY A 295 -9.25 2.28 -10.55
CA GLY A 295 -7.92 2.78 -10.16
C GLY A 295 -7.70 2.75 -8.65
N SER A 296 -8.68 3.20 -7.87
CA SER A 296 -8.62 3.17 -6.41
C SER A 296 -8.56 1.73 -5.87
N GLN A 297 -9.40 0.82 -6.37
CA GLN A 297 -9.38 -0.58 -5.94
C GLN A 297 -8.09 -1.29 -6.34
N ALA A 298 -7.55 -1.02 -7.53
CA ALA A 298 -6.26 -1.55 -7.96
C ALA A 298 -5.13 -1.13 -7.00
N GLY A 299 -5.13 0.12 -6.52
CA GLY A 299 -4.20 0.59 -5.49
C GLY A 299 -4.30 -0.19 -4.18
N TRP A 300 -5.52 -0.50 -3.72
CA TRP A 300 -5.71 -1.34 -2.53
C TRP A 300 -5.25 -2.78 -2.74
N VAL A 301 -5.49 -3.36 -3.91
CA VAL A 301 -4.97 -4.70 -4.25
C VAL A 301 -3.44 -4.72 -4.16
N VAL A 302 -2.74 -3.74 -4.74
CA VAL A 302 -1.28 -3.60 -4.61
C VAL A 302 -0.86 -3.48 -3.15
N ALA A 303 -1.56 -2.66 -2.37
CA ALA A 303 -1.22 -2.43 -0.97
C ALA A 303 -1.31 -3.70 -0.12
N GLU A 304 -2.38 -4.49 -0.30
CA GLU A 304 -2.71 -5.61 0.58
C GLU A 304 -2.22 -6.96 0.05
N VAL A 305 -2.36 -7.25 -1.25
CA VAL A 305 -1.83 -8.48 -1.86
C VAL A 305 -0.30 -8.43 -1.93
N GLY A 306 0.28 -7.27 -2.28
CA GLY A 306 1.74 -7.10 -2.30
C GLY A 306 2.39 -7.19 -0.92
N ARG A 307 1.63 -7.08 0.17
CA ARG A 307 2.13 -7.28 1.54
C ARG A 307 2.16 -8.75 1.95
N GLN A 308 1.46 -9.65 1.26
CA GLN A 308 1.45 -11.06 1.64
C GLN A 308 2.87 -11.64 1.62
N PRO A 309 3.19 -12.60 2.56
CA PRO A 309 2.27 -13.27 3.50
C PRO A 309 2.04 -12.52 4.83
N TRP A 310 2.41 -11.26 4.93
CA TRP A 310 2.42 -10.52 6.19
C TRP A 310 1.08 -9.91 6.56
N ALA A 311 0.60 -10.13 7.77
CA ALA A 311 -0.40 -9.31 8.44
C ALA A 311 0.26 -8.03 8.99
N ILE A 312 1.43 -8.17 9.64
CA ILE A 312 2.32 -7.07 10.03
C ILE A 312 3.69 -7.40 9.46
N GLN A 313 4.23 -6.49 8.67
CA GLN A 313 5.48 -6.68 7.91
C GLN A 313 6.60 -7.22 8.80
N ASP A 314 7.23 -8.32 8.38
CA ASP A 314 8.34 -9.03 9.01
C ASP A 314 8.09 -9.55 10.44
N MET A 315 6.94 -9.26 11.05
CA MET A 315 6.64 -9.58 12.44
C MET A 315 5.59 -10.66 12.59
N LEU A 316 4.51 -10.60 11.81
CA LEU A 316 3.38 -11.49 11.95
C LEU A 316 2.85 -11.92 10.59
N PRO A 317 3.10 -13.16 10.16
CA PRO A 317 2.50 -13.67 8.94
C PRO A 317 1.01 -14.00 9.15
N VAL A 318 0.22 -13.88 8.07
CA VAL A 318 -1.24 -14.14 8.08
C VAL A 318 -1.56 -15.51 8.66
N GLY A 319 -0.77 -16.54 8.34
CA GLY A 319 -0.99 -17.90 8.86
C GLY A 319 -0.88 -18.01 10.39
N ALA A 320 -0.10 -17.14 11.05
CA ALA A 320 0.02 -17.07 12.50
C ALA A 320 -0.99 -16.08 13.16
N ALA A 321 -1.57 -15.18 12.34
CA ALA A 321 -2.53 -14.16 12.78
C ALA A 321 -3.99 -14.66 12.84
N ILE A 322 -4.24 -15.94 12.58
CA ILE A 322 -5.59 -16.49 12.53
C ILE A 322 -6.15 -16.57 13.96
N SER A 323 -7.31 -15.95 14.17
CA SER A 323 -8.04 -16.07 15.42
C SER A 323 -8.78 -17.42 15.50
N LYS A 324 -8.92 -17.96 16.74
CA LYS A 324 -9.62 -19.23 17.01
C LYS A 324 -11.14 -19.04 17.04
N LEU A 325 -11.70 -18.34 16.03
CA LEU A 325 -13.14 -18.15 15.91
C LEU A 325 -13.77 -19.30 15.12
N GLN A 326 -14.99 -19.67 15.50
CA GLN A 326 -15.76 -20.63 14.73
C GLN A 326 -16.28 -19.98 13.44
N THR A 327 -16.26 -20.73 12.34
CA THR A 327 -16.72 -20.25 11.02
C THR A 327 -18.16 -19.70 11.06
N GLY A 328 -19.04 -20.35 11.84
CA GLY A 328 -20.42 -19.89 12.01
C GLY A 328 -20.56 -18.52 12.64
N SER A 329 -19.70 -18.15 13.59
CA SER A 329 -19.70 -16.81 14.20
C SER A 329 -19.28 -15.74 13.20
N VAL A 330 -18.29 -16.03 12.34
CA VAL A 330 -17.84 -15.12 11.29
C VAL A 330 -18.93 -14.94 10.23
N GLN A 331 -19.57 -16.03 9.78
CA GLN A 331 -20.67 -15.99 8.82
C GLN A 331 -21.86 -15.17 9.35
N LEU A 332 -22.27 -15.42 10.61
CA LEU A 332 -23.36 -14.68 11.23
C LEU A 332 -23.07 -13.17 11.26
N THR A 333 -21.88 -12.79 11.70
CA THR A 333 -21.47 -11.39 11.73
C THR A 333 -21.48 -10.77 10.34
N PHE A 334 -20.95 -11.47 9.34
CA PHE A 334 -20.96 -11.02 7.96
C PHE A 334 -22.38 -10.74 7.45
N PHE A 335 -23.31 -11.67 7.65
CA PHE A 335 -24.69 -11.50 7.18
C PHE A 335 -25.46 -10.41 7.94
N ILE A 336 -25.20 -10.24 9.25
CA ILE A 336 -25.78 -9.14 10.02
C ILE A 336 -25.32 -7.79 9.44
N PHE A 337 -24.01 -7.61 9.20
CA PHE A 337 -23.50 -6.37 8.62
C PHE A 337 -23.99 -6.16 7.18
N LEU A 338 -24.02 -7.22 6.37
CA LEU A 338 -24.56 -7.14 5.01
C LEU A 338 -26.01 -6.64 5.03
N LEU A 339 -26.87 -7.24 5.85
CA LEU A 339 -28.25 -6.82 6.01
C LEU A 339 -28.36 -5.37 6.50
N LEU A 340 -27.60 -5.02 7.56
CA LEU A 340 -27.60 -3.67 8.12
C LEU A 340 -27.25 -2.61 7.07
N PHE A 341 -26.14 -2.81 6.34
CA PHE A 341 -25.72 -1.86 5.32
C PHE A 341 -26.66 -1.83 4.11
N THR A 342 -27.27 -2.96 3.75
CA THR A 342 -28.27 -3.00 2.67
C THR A 342 -29.54 -2.20 3.04
N VAL A 343 -29.95 -2.23 4.33
CA VAL A 343 -31.12 -1.47 4.80
C VAL A 343 -30.81 0.03 4.93
N LEU A 344 -29.54 0.39 5.21
CA LEU A 344 -29.12 1.80 5.33
C LEU A 344 -28.87 2.48 3.98
N LEU A 345 -28.72 1.72 2.88
CA LEU A 345 -28.62 2.22 1.50
C LEU A 345 -30.00 2.52 0.90
#